data_6ec28d212ea0bd163b5b5214d664e73b
#
_entry.id   6ec28d212ea0bd163b5b5214d664e73b
#
_cell.length_a   1.000
_cell.length_b   1.000
_cell.length_c   1.000
_cell.angle_alpha   90.00
_cell.angle_beta   90.00
_cell.angle_gamma   90.00
#
_symmetry.space_group_name_H-M   'P 1'
#
loop_
_entity.id
_entity.type
_entity.pdbx_description
1 polymer ?
#
loop_
_entity_poly.entity_id
_entity_poly.type
_entity_poly.pdbx_seq_one_letter_code
_entity_poly.pdbx_strand_id
1 'polypeptide(L)'
;MLHIVLVEPEIPQNCGNIARTCAATGSRLHLVRPLGFDISDRAVKRAGLDYWHLVQVQDYGGLDGLFARHPEALDDLWLATTKAPQDYTQARFSPDCWLFFGKETAGLPEDFRMAHYDRCLRLPMRRDARSLNLSNSVAILTYEALRQNGFPGLAGTGEMANI
;
A
#
# COMPACT_ATOMS: atom_id res chain seq x y z
N MET A 1 10.64 -2.22 -8.40
CA MET A 1 10.18 -1.21 -7.42
C MET A 1 8.71 -1.41 -7.17
N LEU A 2 8.31 -1.65 -5.93
CA LEU A 2 6.91 -1.89 -5.58
C LEU A 2 6.06 -0.62 -5.71
N HIS A 3 4.81 -0.81 -6.07
CA HIS A 3 3.80 0.24 -6.16
C HIS A 3 2.72 0.02 -5.10
N ILE A 4 2.61 0.95 -4.16
CA ILE A 4 1.60 0.94 -3.11
C ILE A 4 0.47 1.87 -3.51
N VAL A 5 -0.74 1.34 -3.67
CA VAL A 5 -1.92 2.09 -4.10
C VAL A 5 -2.93 2.17 -2.97
N LEU A 6 -3.25 3.37 -2.53
CA LEU A 6 -4.31 3.62 -1.56
C LEU A 6 -5.54 4.16 -2.29
N VAL A 7 -6.63 3.41 -2.24
CA VAL A 7 -7.89 3.78 -2.88
C VAL A 7 -8.78 4.50 -1.86
N GLU A 8 -8.97 5.79 -2.06
CA GLU A 8 -9.80 6.66 -1.22
C GLU A 8 -9.40 6.65 0.27
N PRO A 9 -8.10 6.78 0.62
CA PRO A 9 -7.69 6.76 2.03
C PRO A 9 -8.32 7.91 2.80
N GLU A 10 -8.72 7.65 4.06
CA GLU A 10 -9.50 8.59 4.86
C GLU A 10 -8.68 9.22 6.00
N ILE A 11 -7.71 8.50 6.55
CA ILE A 11 -7.01 8.88 7.78
C ILE A 11 -5.59 9.35 7.48
N PRO A 12 -5.26 10.63 7.74
CA PRO A 12 -3.96 11.20 7.39
C PRO A 12 -2.79 10.53 8.12
N GLN A 13 -2.97 10.08 9.36
CA GLN A 13 -1.94 9.37 10.12
C GLN A 13 -1.55 8.04 9.49
N ASN A 14 -2.51 7.30 8.95
CA ASN A 14 -2.23 6.07 8.19
C ASN A 14 -1.42 6.38 6.94
N CYS A 15 -1.81 7.41 6.21
CA CYS A 15 -1.09 7.83 5.01
C CYS A 15 0.35 8.25 5.33
N GLY A 16 0.57 8.93 6.45
CA GLY A 16 1.90 9.31 6.95
C GLY A 16 2.77 8.09 7.28
N ASN A 17 2.23 7.12 7.99
CA ASN A 17 2.94 5.89 8.31
C ASN A 17 3.27 5.07 7.03
N ILE A 18 2.35 5.06 6.07
CA ILE A 18 2.56 4.39 4.78
C ILE A 18 3.65 5.11 3.96
N ALA A 19 3.63 6.44 3.93
CA ALA A 19 4.68 7.23 3.30
C ALA A 19 6.06 6.90 3.89
N ARG A 20 6.14 6.75 5.22
CA ARG A 20 7.38 6.32 5.89
C ARG A 20 7.83 4.94 5.46
N THR A 21 6.92 3.97 5.36
CA THR A 21 7.21 2.64 4.83
C THR A 21 7.72 2.72 3.38
N CYS A 22 7.07 3.51 2.53
CA CYS A 22 7.51 3.72 1.15
C CYS A 22 8.91 4.35 1.08
N ALA A 23 9.19 5.35 1.91
CA ALA A 23 10.52 5.96 1.99
C ALA A 23 11.58 4.94 2.41
N ALA A 24 11.29 4.12 3.42
CA ALA A 24 12.21 3.11 3.94
C ALA A 24 12.50 1.97 2.96
N THR A 25 11.58 1.68 2.05
CA THR A 25 11.65 0.54 1.12
C THR A 25 11.94 0.93 -0.33
N GLY A 26 11.93 2.22 -0.64
CA GLY A 26 12.04 2.71 -2.01
C GLY A 26 10.79 2.45 -2.86
N SER A 27 9.65 2.17 -2.24
CA SER A 27 8.38 1.95 -2.93
C SER A 27 7.73 3.26 -3.36
N ARG A 28 6.96 3.24 -4.44
CA ARG A 28 6.14 4.37 -4.89
C ARG A 28 4.78 4.37 -4.21
N LEU A 29 4.28 5.55 -3.91
CA LEU A 29 2.95 5.74 -3.32
C LEU A 29 2.00 6.36 -4.34
N HIS A 30 0.87 5.70 -4.55
CA HIS A 30 -0.20 6.17 -5.43
C HIS A 30 -1.47 6.40 -4.62
N LEU A 31 -2.06 7.57 -4.76
CA LEU A 31 -3.29 7.95 -4.07
C LEU A 31 -4.43 8.10 -5.06
N VAL A 32 -5.49 7.33 -4.88
CA VAL A 32 -6.70 7.42 -5.71
C VAL A 32 -7.76 8.20 -4.96
N ARG A 33 -8.18 9.34 -5.52
CA ARG A 33 -9.19 10.23 -4.93
C ARG A 33 -10.60 9.61 -4.97
N PRO A 34 -11.53 10.07 -4.08
CA PRO A 34 -11.35 11.18 -3.13
C PRO A 34 -10.50 10.81 -1.92
N LEU A 35 -9.80 11.80 -1.36
CA LEU A 35 -9.02 11.65 -0.13
C LEU A 35 -9.78 12.26 1.04
N GLY A 36 -9.74 11.61 2.20
CA GLY A 36 -10.33 12.14 3.43
C GLY A 36 -9.52 13.25 4.11
N PHE A 37 -8.44 13.72 3.46
CA PHE A 37 -7.52 14.74 4.00
C PHE A 37 -6.88 15.53 2.85
N ASP A 38 -6.24 16.65 3.21
CA ASP A 38 -5.51 17.50 2.28
C ASP A 38 -4.04 17.07 2.20
N ILE A 39 -3.51 16.92 0.97
CA ILE A 39 -2.11 16.59 0.69
C ILE A 39 -1.26 17.82 0.33
N SER A 40 -1.77 19.03 0.53
CA SER A 40 -0.99 20.26 0.35
C SER A 40 0.23 20.27 1.28
N ASP A 41 1.28 20.99 0.91
CA ASP A 41 2.50 21.15 1.71
C ASP A 41 2.20 21.60 3.15
N ARG A 42 1.21 22.49 3.32
CA ARG A 42 0.80 22.98 4.64
C ARG A 42 0.14 21.89 5.48
N ALA A 43 -0.75 21.11 4.89
CA ALA A 43 -1.44 20.02 5.56
C ALA A 43 -0.46 18.90 5.92
N VAL A 44 0.44 18.54 5.01
CA VAL A 44 1.51 17.55 5.22
C VAL A 44 2.41 17.94 6.39
N LYS A 45 2.89 19.19 6.43
CA LYS A 45 3.71 19.69 7.54
C LYS A 45 2.96 19.68 8.88
N ARG A 46 1.67 20.08 8.87
CA ARG A 46 0.83 20.08 10.08
C ARG A 46 0.57 18.68 10.61
N ALA A 47 0.41 17.69 9.73
CA ALA A 47 0.20 16.31 10.11
C ALA A 47 1.48 15.58 10.54
N GLY A 48 2.66 16.24 10.50
CA GLY A 48 3.95 15.63 10.85
C GLY A 48 4.42 14.57 9.85
N LEU A 49 4.05 14.70 8.59
CA LEU A 49 4.43 13.78 7.52
C LEU A 49 5.87 14.07 7.03
N ASP A 50 6.85 13.92 7.92
CA ASP A 50 8.25 14.29 7.67
C ASP A 50 8.89 13.50 6.52
N TYR A 51 8.38 12.31 6.21
CA TYR A 51 8.89 11.43 5.14
C TYR A 51 8.26 11.71 3.78
N TRP A 52 7.26 12.58 3.69
CA TRP A 52 6.52 12.84 2.47
C TRP A 52 7.42 13.28 1.30
N HIS A 53 8.39 14.14 1.58
CA HIS A 53 9.35 14.64 0.58
C HIS A 53 10.34 13.58 0.08
N LEU A 54 10.47 12.45 0.78
CA LEU A 54 11.34 11.33 0.41
C LEU A 54 10.63 10.28 -0.44
N VAL A 55 9.33 10.42 -0.64
CA VAL A 55 8.49 9.44 -1.34
C VAL A 55 8.04 10.02 -2.67
N GLN A 56 8.11 9.21 -3.71
CA GLN A 56 7.45 9.56 -4.98
C GLN A 56 5.96 9.32 -4.83
N VAL A 57 5.19 10.40 -4.71
CA VAL A 57 3.73 10.37 -4.56
C VAL A 57 3.07 10.84 -5.85
N GLN A 58 2.11 10.06 -6.35
CA GLN A 58 1.25 10.43 -7.47
C GLN A 58 -0.20 10.28 -7.04
N ASP A 59 -1.07 11.20 -7.49
CA ASP A 59 -2.49 11.12 -7.23
C ASP A 59 -3.32 11.07 -8.52
N TYR A 60 -4.50 10.48 -8.42
CA TYR A 60 -5.39 10.21 -9.54
C TYR A 60 -6.82 10.55 -9.16
N GLY A 61 -7.62 11.04 -10.11
CA GLY A 61 -9.03 11.36 -9.90
C GLY A 61 -9.91 10.14 -9.61
N GLY A 62 -9.46 8.94 -9.98
CA GLY A 62 -10.14 7.67 -9.76
C GLY A 62 -9.29 6.51 -10.25
N LEU A 63 -9.73 5.28 -10.06
CA LEU A 63 -9.06 4.07 -10.56
C LEU A 63 -8.87 4.10 -12.08
N ASP A 64 -9.86 4.59 -12.83
CA ASP A 64 -9.75 4.71 -14.29
C ASP A 64 -8.58 5.60 -14.71
N GLY A 65 -8.36 6.69 -13.99
CA GLY A 65 -7.23 7.59 -14.22
C GLY A 65 -5.88 6.94 -13.92
N LEU A 66 -5.82 6.11 -12.89
CA LEU A 66 -4.62 5.33 -12.57
C LEU A 66 -4.32 4.33 -13.69
N PHE A 67 -5.28 3.52 -14.10
CA PHE A 67 -5.07 2.50 -15.14
C PHE A 67 -4.86 3.09 -16.53
N ALA A 68 -5.43 4.26 -16.83
CA ALA A 68 -5.13 4.97 -18.08
C ALA A 68 -3.65 5.41 -18.14
N ARG A 69 -3.08 5.76 -17.00
CA ARG A 69 -1.69 6.22 -16.89
C ARG A 69 -0.70 5.07 -16.71
N HIS A 70 -1.15 3.99 -16.09
CA HIS A 70 -0.39 2.80 -15.77
C HIS A 70 -1.15 1.53 -16.16
N PRO A 71 -1.32 1.26 -17.46
CA PRO A 71 -2.02 0.05 -17.91
C PRO A 71 -1.32 -1.24 -17.46
N GLU A 72 0.01 -1.19 -17.25
CA GLU A 72 0.81 -2.29 -16.72
C GLU A 72 0.40 -2.74 -15.33
N ALA A 73 -0.27 -1.88 -14.56
CA ALA A 73 -0.77 -2.24 -13.24
C ALA A 73 -1.82 -3.35 -13.27
N LEU A 74 -2.55 -3.50 -14.39
CA LEU A 74 -3.54 -4.56 -14.56
C LEU A 74 -2.91 -5.95 -14.72
N ASP A 75 -1.67 -6.01 -15.19
CA ASP A 75 -0.98 -7.27 -15.44
C ASP A 75 -0.41 -7.90 -14.17
N ASP A 76 -0.11 -7.08 -13.14
CA ASP A 76 0.54 -7.55 -11.93
C ASP A 76 0.03 -6.83 -10.66
N LEU A 77 -1.27 -6.86 -10.46
CA LEU A 77 -1.92 -6.29 -9.28
C LEU A 77 -2.29 -7.36 -8.26
N TRP A 78 -2.28 -6.94 -6.98
CA TRP A 78 -2.80 -7.69 -5.85
C TRP A 78 -3.65 -6.78 -4.97
N LEU A 79 -4.78 -7.29 -4.49
CA LEU A 79 -5.75 -6.53 -3.71
C LEU A 79 -5.81 -7.04 -2.28
N ALA A 80 -5.48 -6.20 -1.31
CA ALA A 80 -5.62 -6.53 0.11
C ALA A 80 -7.08 -6.35 0.55
N THR A 81 -7.71 -7.41 0.99
CA THR A 81 -9.10 -7.38 1.46
C THR A 81 -9.37 -8.50 2.45
N THR A 82 -10.24 -8.25 3.42
CA THR A 82 -10.71 -9.29 4.37
C THR A 82 -11.63 -10.32 3.71
N LYS A 83 -12.06 -10.09 2.46
CA LYS A 83 -12.98 -10.95 1.70
C LYS A 83 -12.27 -11.74 0.59
N ALA A 84 -10.98 -12.01 0.76
CA ALA A 84 -10.20 -12.73 -0.22
C ALA A 84 -10.36 -14.26 -0.12
N PRO A 85 -10.19 -15.00 -1.23
CA PRO A 85 -10.27 -16.46 -1.26
C PRO A 85 -9.00 -17.14 -0.75
N GLN A 86 -7.91 -16.41 -0.58
CA GLN A 86 -6.60 -16.92 -0.21
C GLN A 86 -5.88 -15.96 0.74
N ASP A 87 -4.92 -16.48 1.50
CA ASP A 87 -4.06 -15.64 2.30
C ASP A 87 -2.86 -15.11 1.49
N TYR A 88 -2.21 -14.07 2.00
CA TYR A 88 -1.14 -13.36 1.30
C TYR A 88 0.12 -14.21 1.07
N THR A 89 0.33 -15.28 1.84
CA THR A 89 1.51 -16.14 1.69
C THR A 89 1.44 -17.03 0.45
N GLN A 90 0.25 -17.19 -0.12
CA GLN A 90 0.02 -17.99 -1.33
C GLN A 90 0.34 -17.21 -2.61
N ALA A 91 0.45 -15.89 -2.52
CA ALA A 91 0.78 -15.04 -3.67
C ALA A 91 2.27 -15.09 -4.00
N ARG A 92 2.58 -14.96 -5.28
CA ARG A 92 3.94 -14.73 -5.78
C ARG A 92 4.04 -13.31 -6.28
N PHE A 93 4.81 -12.50 -5.56
CA PHE A 93 4.99 -11.08 -5.87
C PHE A 93 6.20 -10.88 -6.78
N SER A 94 6.01 -10.19 -7.90
CA SER A 94 7.13 -9.71 -8.69
C SER A 94 7.80 -8.50 -8.03
N PRO A 95 9.03 -8.13 -8.43
CA PRO A 95 9.71 -6.95 -7.89
C PRO A 95 8.98 -5.63 -8.13
N ASP A 96 8.13 -5.57 -9.14
CA ASP A 96 7.44 -4.34 -9.58
C ASP A 96 5.92 -4.43 -9.44
N CYS A 97 5.41 -5.34 -8.59
CA CYS A 97 3.97 -5.54 -8.45
C CYS A 97 3.25 -4.34 -7.83
N TRP A 98 1.96 -4.28 -8.07
CA TRP A 98 1.05 -3.25 -7.59
C TRP A 98 0.17 -3.79 -6.46
N LEU A 99 0.31 -3.22 -5.27
CA LEU A 99 -0.43 -3.62 -4.08
C LEU A 99 -1.53 -2.58 -3.79
N PHE A 100 -2.79 -3.00 -3.91
CA PHE A 100 -3.95 -2.14 -3.74
C PHE A 100 -4.56 -2.32 -2.35
N PHE A 101 -4.83 -1.21 -1.68
CA PHE A 101 -5.45 -1.14 -0.36
C PHE A 101 -6.63 -0.19 -0.39
N GLY A 102 -7.72 -0.58 0.24
CA GLY A 102 -8.93 0.22 0.31
C GLY A 102 -8.95 1.20 1.49
N LYS A 103 -9.99 2.02 1.55
CA LYS A 103 -10.21 2.95 2.65
C LYS A 103 -10.50 2.22 3.96
N GLU A 104 -10.23 2.89 5.06
CA GLU A 104 -10.26 2.31 6.41
C GLU A 104 -11.66 1.82 6.81
N THR A 105 -12.72 2.50 6.38
CA THR A 105 -14.10 2.18 6.78
C THR A 105 -14.75 1.07 5.96
N ALA A 106 -14.43 0.95 4.66
CA ALA A 106 -15.17 0.07 3.74
C ALA A 106 -14.29 -0.81 2.84
N GLY A 107 -12.97 -0.64 2.87
CA GLY A 107 -12.06 -1.37 2.00
C GLY A 107 -12.14 -0.95 0.53
N LEU A 108 -11.71 -1.83 -0.36
CA LEU A 108 -11.75 -1.64 -1.81
C LEU A 108 -13.19 -1.72 -2.36
N PRO A 109 -13.52 -1.02 -3.46
CA PRO A 109 -14.80 -1.13 -4.13
C PRO A 109 -15.13 -2.59 -4.48
N GLU A 110 -16.40 -2.98 -4.29
CA GLU A 110 -16.83 -4.36 -4.49
C GLU A 110 -16.66 -4.83 -5.92
N ASP A 111 -17.07 -4.03 -6.90
CA ASP A 111 -16.92 -4.34 -8.32
C ASP A 111 -15.46 -4.52 -8.73
N PHE A 112 -14.55 -3.71 -8.19
CA PHE A 112 -13.12 -3.85 -8.40
C PHE A 112 -12.57 -5.16 -7.81
N ARG A 113 -12.98 -5.50 -6.59
CA ARG A 113 -12.61 -6.79 -5.96
C ARG A 113 -13.15 -7.99 -6.75
N MET A 114 -14.39 -7.92 -7.19
CA MET A 114 -15.01 -9.01 -7.95
C MET A 114 -14.36 -9.22 -9.32
N ALA A 115 -13.97 -8.13 -10.00
CA ALA A 115 -13.26 -8.21 -11.28
C ALA A 115 -11.87 -8.86 -11.16
N HIS A 116 -11.27 -8.81 -9.96
CA HIS A 116 -9.93 -9.35 -9.68
C HIS A 116 -9.93 -10.29 -8.47
N TYR A 117 -10.97 -11.10 -8.33
CA TYR A 117 -11.18 -11.92 -7.14
C TYR A 117 -10.03 -12.91 -6.88
N ASP A 118 -9.47 -13.50 -7.91
CA ASP A 118 -8.31 -14.40 -7.86
C ASP A 118 -7.00 -13.71 -7.45
N ARG A 119 -6.97 -12.39 -7.50
CA ARG A 119 -5.86 -11.53 -7.06
C ARG A 119 -6.09 -10.88 -5.69
N CYS A 120 -7.19 -11.23 -5.03
CA CYS A 120 -7.48 -10.77 -3.68
C CYS A 120 -6.71 -11.60 -2.65
N LEU A 121 -6.12 -10.92 -1.67
CA LEU A 121 -5.31 -11.49 -0.60
C LEU A 121 -5.83 -11.07 0.77
N ARG A 122 -5.86 -12.00 1.69
CA ARG A 122 -6.22 -11.77 3.09
C ARG A 122 -4.98 -11.87 3.98
N LEU A 123 -4.87 -10.96 4.94
CA LEU A 123 -4.01 -11.16 6.10
C LEU A 123 -4.76 -12.02 7.11
N PRO A 124 -4.22 -13.19 7.52
CA PRO A 124 -4.87 -14.04 8.51
C PRO A 124 -5.13 -13.30 9.81
N MET A 125 -6.34 -13.46 10.34
CA MET A 125 -6.78 -12.84 11.59
C MET A 125 -7.68 -13.81 12.35
N ARG A 126 -7.83 -13.60 13.65
CA ARG A 126 -8.85 -14.28 14.44
C ARG A 126 -10.24 -14.02 13.89
N ARG A 127 -11.17 -14.94 14.08
CA ARG A 127 -12.54 -14.83 13.52
C ARG A 127 -13.32 -13.63 14.06
N ASP A 128 -13.04 -13.24 15.28
CA ASP A 128 -13.68 -12.11 15.98
C ASP A 128 -13.06 -10.74 15.63
N ALA A 129 -11.92 -10.72 14.94
CA ALA A 129 -11.28 -9.50 14.46
C ALA A 129 -11.90 -9.04 13.14
N ARG A 130 -12.16 -7.74 13.01
CA ARG A 130 -12.76 -7.15 11.80
C ARG A 130 -11.74 -6.85 10.72
N SER A 131 -10.67 -6.15 11.10
CA SER A 131 -9.60 -5.72 10.20
C SER A 131 -8.37 -5.32 11.00
N LEU A 132 -7.22 -5.30 10.32
CA LEU A 132 -6.01 -4.68 10.82
C LEU A 132 -5.99 -3.18 10.45
N ASN A 133 -5.21 -2.40 11.19
CA ASN A 133 -4.91 -1.03 10.80
C ASN A 133 -4.31 -1.01 9.38
N LEU A 134 -4.75 -0.03 8.56
CA LEU A 134 -4.34 0.07 7.16
C LEU A 134 -2.82 0.15 6.99
N SER A 135 -2.13 0.99 7.76
CA SER A 135 -0.69 1.13 7.65
C SER A 135 0.07 -0.13 8.04
N ASN A 136 -0.44 -0.90 9.00
CA ASN A 136 0.12 -2.19 9.37
C ASN A 136 -0.06 -3.22 8.24
N SER A 137 -1.24 -3.26 7.62
CA SER A 137 -1.52 -4.13 6.47
C SER A 137 -0.59 -3.84 5.30
N VAL A 138 -0.39 -2.57 5.00
CA VAL A 138 0.56 -2.12 3.96
C VAL A 138 1.98 -2.60 4.27
N ALA A 139 2.45 -2.41 5.50
CA ALA A 139 3.79 -2.83 5.91
C ALA A 139 3.98 -4.35 5.78
N ILE A 140 3.00 -5.14 6.22
CA ILE A 140 3.08 -6.61 6.14
C ILE A 140 3.20 -7.08 4.69
N LEU A 141 2.31 -6.63 3.79
CA LEU A 141 2.34 -7.04 2.40
C LEU A 141 3.59 -6.53 1.67
N THR A 142 3.99 -5.30 1.92
CA THR A 142 5.20 -4.72 1.33
C THR A 142 6.44 -5.53 1.69
N TYR A 143 6.62 -5.84 2.97
CA TYR A 143 7.78 -6.60 3.41
C TYR A 143 7.74 -8.07 2.97
N GLU A 144 6.58 -8.68 2.83
CA GLU A 144 6.48 -10.01 2.24
C GLU A 144 6.88 -10.00 0.75
N ALA A 145 6.40 -9.03 -0.02
CA ALA A 145 6.81 -8.88 -1.41
C ALA A 145 8.31 -8.65 -1.56
N LEU A 146 8.90 -7.83 -0.70
CA LEU A 146 10.35 -7.58 -0.66
C LEU A 146 11.12 -8.86 -0.25
N ARG A 147 10.62 -9.59 0.75
CA ARG A 147 11.25 -10.85 1.21
C ARG A 147 11.33 -11.86 0.07
N GLN A 148 10.25 -12.04 -0.67
CA GLN A 148 10.22 -12.98 -1.82
C GLN A 148 11.24 -12.60 -2.90
N ASN A 149 11.58 -11.33 -3.02
CA ASN A 149 12.52 -10.81 -4.01
C ASN A 149 13.93 -10.52 -3.44
N GLY A 150 14.23 -10.97 -2.22
CA GLY A 150 15.55 -10.85 -1.61
C GLY A 150 15.91 -9.44 -1.13
N PHE A 151 14.94 -8.59 -0.82
CA PHE A 151 15.13 -7.21 -0.32
C PHE A 151 16.07 -6.36 -1.21
N PRO A 152 15.77 -6.20 -2.50
CA PRO A 152 16.69 -5.54 -3.44
C PRO A 152 16.96 -4.09 -3.02
N GLY A 153 18.25 -3.76 -2.89
CA GLY A 153 18.71 -2.41 -2.53
C GLY A 153 18.51 -2.01 -1.07
N LEU A 154 18.11 -2.96 -0.20
CA LEU A 154 17.92 -2.70 1.23
C LEU A 154 19.04 -3.29 2.07
N ALA A 155 19.46 -2.58 3.13
CA ALA A 155 20.42 -3.08 4.09
C ALA A 155 19.75 -4.06 5.07
N GLY A 156 20.25 -5.28 5.13
CA GLY A 156 19.75 -6.33 6.03
C GLY A 156 20.44 -6.39 7.39
N THR A 157 21.51 -5.62 7.57
CA THR A 157 22.32 -5.57 8.81
C THR A 157 22.59 -4.14 9.23
N GLY A 158 22.71 -3.91 10.52
CA GLY A 158 23.11 -2.63 11.10
C GLY A 158 24.42 -2.77 11.86
N GLU A 159 25.10 -1.66 12.08
CA GLU A 159 26.29 -1.57 12.94
C GLU A 159 25.89 -1.05 14.31
N MET A 160 26.41 -1.68 15.36
CA MET A 160 26.30 -1.10 16.70
C MET A 160 27.25 0.09 16.81
N ALA A 161 26.69 1.29 16.98
CA ALA A 161 27.51 2.43 17.33
C ALA A 161 28.16 2.18 18.71
N ASN A 162 29.47 2.32 18.79
CA ASN A 162 30.13 2.39 20.10
C ASN A 162 29.64 3.64 20.83
N ILE A 163 28.92 3.45 21.93
CA ILE A 163 28.46 4.51 22.82
C ILE A 163 29.64 4.95 23.68
#